data_98f8adacaa499c41351665eec914dd4f
#
_entry.id   98f8adacaa499c41351665eec914dd4f
#
_cell.length_a   1.000
_cell.length_b   1.000
_cell.length_c   1.000
_cell.angle_alpha   90.00
_cell.angle_beta   90.00
_cell.angle_gamma   90.00
#
_symmetry.space_group_name_H-M   'P 1'
#
loop_
_entity.id
_entity.type
_entity.pdbx_description
1 polymer ?
#
loop_
_entity_poly.entity_id
_entity_poly.type
_entity_poly.pdbx_seq_one_letter_code
_entity_poly.pdbx_strand_id
1 'polypeptide(L)'
;KLDVVADLVEALGYSAFRAGDTVGLLAFDQGERQDLFVPARHSRGNGSLMARMLRDCRAAMDAPPADDRALAGLRRATERLVGRGGLVFLASDFHWPVGALGELLEQFSPACVVPLVVWDPAEIEPPDARALVALRDAETGARRSLWMRDSLRTRWRESVAARRAELTALFNAHGMPPFHLQGRFDAEALTRYFLETAA
;
A
#
# COMPACT_ATOMS: atom_id res chain seq x y z
N LYS A 1 5.14 6.26 -5.45
CA LYS A 1 4.13 5.39 -4.79
C LYS A 1 2.73 6.02 -4.85
N LEU A 2 2.53 7.25 -4.37
CA LEU A 2 1.19 7.87 -4.33
C LEU A 2 0.54 8.02 -5.70
N ASP A 3 1.29 8.32 -6.76
CA ASP A 3 0.74 8.45 -8.11
C ASP A 3 0.13 7.13 -8.61
N VAL A 4 0.79 6.00 -8.33
CA VAL A 4 0.30 4.67 -8.71
C VAL A 4 -0.98 4.32 -7.96
N VAL A 5 -1.06 4.67 -6.67
CA VAL A 5 -2.28 4.49 -5.87
C VAL A 5 -3.39 5.42 -6.36
N ALA A 6 -3.07 6.65 -6.75
CA ALA A 6 -4.03 7.58 -7.31
C ALA A 6 -4.65 7.07 -8.63
N ASP A 7 -3.82 6.52 -9.53
CA ASP A 7 -4.29 5.93 -10.78
C ASP A 7 -5.23 4.73 -10.54
N LEU A 8 -4.87 3.87 -9.58
CA LEU A 8 -5.73 2.76 -9.13
C LEU A 8 -7.06 3.28 -8.58
N VAL A 9 -7.02 4.24 -7.66
CA VAL A 9 -8.22 4.80 -7.02
C VAL A 9 -9.14 5.45 -8.03
N GLU A 10 -8.60 6.12 -9.04
CA GLU A 10 -9.38 6.71 -10.13
C GLU A 10 -10.11 5.63 -10.95
N ALA A 11 -9.40 4.55 -11.31
CA ALA A 11 -9.96 3.43 -12.04
C ALA A 11 -11.03 2.68 -11.23
N LEU A 12 -10.75 2.39 -9.96
CA LEU A 12 -11.70 1.74 -9.06
C LEU A 12 -12.94 2.61 -8.82
N GLY A 13 -12.76 3.92 -8.64
CA GLY A 13 -13.87 4.86 -8.48
C GLY A 13 -14.78 4.91 -9.70
N TYR A 14 -14.23 4.84 -10.90
CA TYR A 14 -14.99 4.74 -12.12
C TYR A 14 -15.73 3.39 -12.23
N SER A 15 -15.05 2.29 -11.92
CA SER A 15 -15.65 0.94 -11.95
C SER A 15 -16.79 0.81 -10.94
N ALA A 16 -16.61 1.27 -9.71
CA ALA A 16 -17.64 1.29 -8.68
C ALA A 16 -18.86 2.12 -9.11
N PHE A 17 -18.64 3.30 -9.67
CA PHE A 17 -19.74 4.11 -10.22
C PHE A 17 -20.50 3.36 -11.32
N ARG A 18 -19.82 2.65 -12.22
CA ARG A 18 -20.46 1.87 -13.27
C ARG A 18 -21.24 0.67 -12.74
N ALA A 19 -20.78 0.07 -11.64
CA ALA A 19 -21.45 -1.05 -10.96
C ALA A 19 -22.64 -0.61 -10.07
N GLY A 20 -22.78 0.69 -9.80
CA GLY A 20 -23.81 1.18 -8.86
C GLY A 20 -23.34 1.21 -7.41
N ASP A 21 -22.05 0.98 -7.16
CA ASP A 21 -21.47 0.89 -5.84
C ASP A 21 -21.04 2.28 -5.30
N THR A 22 -20.88 2.35 -3.99
CA THR A 22 -20.29 3.49 -3.31
C THR A 22 -18.80 3.27 -3.09
N VAL A 23 -17.99 4.31 -3.23
CA VAL A 23 -16.56 4.26 -2.96
C VAL A 23 -16.13 5.45 -2.11
N GLY A 24 -15.19 5.22 -1.19
CA GLY A 24 -14.61 6.24 -0.32
C GLY A 24 -13.10 6.03 -0.13
N LEU A 25 -12.46 6.98 0.49
CA LEU A 25 -11.03 6.95 0.82
C LEU A 25 -10.86 7.21 2.32
N LEU A 26 -10.04 6.40 2.95
CA LEU A 26 -9.55 6.59 4.30
C LEU A 26 -8.04 6.45 4.28
N ALA A 27 -7.32 7.51 4.61
CA ALA A 27 -5.88 7.48 4.71
C ALA A 27 -5.44 7.61 6.17
N PHE A 28 -4.30 7.01 6.48
CA PHE A 28 -3.71 7.03 7.81
C PHE A 28 -2.18 7.08 7.73
N ASP A 29 -1.58 7.65 8.76
CA ASP A 29 -0.16 7.56 9.08
C ASP A 29 0.00 7.10 10.53
N GLN A 30 0.41 7.93 11.46
CA GLN A 30 0.34 7.67 12.91
C GLN A 30 -1.09 7.77 13.46
N GLY A 31 -2.01 8.31 12.68
CA GLY A 31 -3.41 8.50 12.95
C GLY A 31 -4.20 8.63 11.65
N GLU A 32 -5.47 8.92 11.77
CA GLU A 32 -6.31 9.16 10.61
C GLU A 32 -6.00 10.53 9.98
N ARG A 33 -5.79 10.55 8.67
CA ARG A 33 -5.59 11.76 7.86
C ARG A 33 -6.94 12.33 7.44
N GLN A 34 -7.45 13.29 8.21
CA GLN A 34 -8.73 13.93 7.92
C GLN A 34 -8.74 14.71 6.60
N ASP A 35 -7.59 15.22 6.18
CA ASP A 35 -7.37 15.89 4.91
C ASP A 35 -7.45 14.94 3.69
N LEU A 36 -7.36 13.63 3.92
CA LEU A 36 -7.47 12.57 2.92
C LEU A 36 -8.68 11.65 3.18
N PHE A 37 -9.65 12.11 3.94
CA PHE A 37 -10.89 11.36 4.15
C PHE A 37 -11.96 11.75 3.14
N VAL A 38 -12.47 10.76 2.39
CA VAL A 38 -13.61 10.92 1.49
C VAL A 38 -14.66 9.87 1.86
N PRO A 39 -15.85 10.27 2.35
CA PRO A 39 -16.89 9.33 2.70
C PRO A 39 -17.38 8.56 1.46
N ALA A 40 -17.76 7.30 1.66
CA ALA A 40 -18.25 6.46 0.58
C ALA A 40 -19.55 7.04 -0.04
N ARG A 41 -19.51 7.30 -1.35
CA ARG A 41 -20.63 7.86 -2.12
C ARG A 41 -20.68 7.23 -3.50
N HIS A 42 -21.90 7.09 -4.02
CA HIS A 42 -22.12 6.79 -5.43
C HIS A 42 -22.07 8.09 -6.23
N SER A 43 -20.94 8.38 -6.87
CA SER A 43 -20.73 9.59 -7.67
C SER A 43 -19.70 9.37 -8.74
N ARG A 44 -19.98 9.79 -9.97
CA ARG A 44 -19.08 9.69 -11.12
C ARG A 44 -17.72 10.37 -10.88
N GLY A 45 -17.69 11.47 -10.13
CA GLY A 45 -16.48 12.27 -9.89
C GLY A 45 -15.68 11.83 -8.65
N ASN A 46 -16.16 10.86 -7.88
CA ASN A 46 -15.54 10.52 -6.59
C ASN A 46 -14.14 9.94 -6.74
N GLY A 47 -13.93 9.06 -7.74
CA GLY A 47 -12.62 8.50 -8.06
C GLY A 47 -11.58 9.57 -8.41
N SER A 48 -11.94 10.49 -9.31
CA SER A 48 -11.06 11.58 -9.71
C SER A 48 -10.79 12.58 -8.58
N LEU A 49 -11.76 12.80 -7.67
CA LEU A 49 -11.55 13.61 -6.47
C LEU A 49 -10.49 12.97 -5.57
N MET A 50 -10.67 11.69 -5.22
CA MET A 50 -9.75 10.95 -4.36
C MET A 50 -8.33 10.88 -4.98
N ALA A 51 -8.24 10.61 -6.27
CA ALA A 51 -6.96 10.56 -6.99
C ALA A 51 -6.22 11.91 -6.95
N ARG A 52 -6.94 13.02 -7.13
CA ARG A 52 -6.36 14.36 -7.02
C ARG A 52 -5.87 14.64 -5.60
N MET A 53 -6.67 14.34 -4.58
CA MET A 53 -6.27 14.52 -3.19
C MET A 53 -4.99 13.75 -2.87
N LEU A 54 -4.84 12.52 -3.38
CA LEU A 54 -3.63 11.71 -3.21
C LEU A 54 -2.42 12.32 -3.94
N ARG A 55 -2.59 12.83 -5.17
CA ARG A 55 -1.50 13.47 -5.92
C ARG A 55 -1.07 14.80 -5.28
N ASP A 56 -2.01 15.54 -4.74
CA ASP A 56 -1.74 16.83 -4.07
C ASP A 56 -1.18 16.62 -2.64
N CYS A 57 -1.32 15.40 -2.08
CA CYS A 57 -0.78 15.06 -0.80
C CYS A 57 0.75 15.11 -0.84
N ARG A 58 1.32 16.15 -0.26
CA ARG A 58 2.73 16.15 0.06
C ARG A 58 2.91 15.24 1.27
N ALA A 59 3.54 14.09 1.06
CA ALA A 59 3.95 13.25 2.16
C ALA A 59 4.68 14.15 3.17
N ALA A 60 4.16 14.23 4.38
CA ALA A 60 4.83 14.94 5.45
C ALA A 60 6.20 14.27 5.62
N MET A 61 7.25 15.00 5.25
CA MET A 61 8.64 14.49 5.24
C MET A 61 9.18 14.28 6.67
N ASP A 62 8.36 14.53 7.66
CA ASP A 62 8.65 14.48 9.08
C ASP A 62 8.02 13.25 9.77
N ALA A 63 7.80 12.17 9.05
CA ALA A 63 7.33 10.94 9.66
C ALA A 63 8.40 10.40 10.62
N PRO A 64 8.08 10.16 11.87
CA PRO A 64 9.00 9.52 12.80
C PRO A 64 9.25 8.07 12.42
N PRO A 65 10.30 7.44 12.96
CA PRO A 65 10.71 6.09 12.62
C PRO A 65 9.59 5.08 12.82
N ALA A 66 9.63 4.03 12.00
CA ALA A 66 8.73 2.90 12.06
C ALA A 66 8.83 2.19 13.42
N ASP A 67 7.96 2.56 14.32
CA ASP A 67 7.70 1.85 15.56
C ASP A 67 6.17 1.62 15.68
N ASP A 68 5.71 1.07 16.79
CA ASP A 68 4.31 0.68 17.04
C ASP A 68 3.24 1.75 16.69
N ARG A 69 3.64 2.98 16.42
CA ARG A 69 2.73 4.09 16.11
C ARG A 69 2.12 4.01 14.70
N ALA A 70 2.87 3.47 13.73
CA ALA A 70 2.35 3.30 12.36
C ALA A 70 1.20 2.28 12.34
N LEU A 71 1.30 1.22 13.15
CA LEU A 71 0.22 0.25 13.34
C LEU A 71 -0.98 0.82 14.11
N ALA A 72 -0.78 1.85 14.94
CA ALA A 72 -1.89 2.53 15.61
C ALA A 72 -2.82 3.26 14.60
N GLY A 73 -2.28 3.82 13.54
CA GLY A 73 -3.07 4.38 12.43
C GLY A 73 -3.91 3.32 11.73
N LEU A 74 -3.30 2.19 11.39
CA LEU A 74 -4.02 1.06 10.80
C LEU A 74 -5.11 0.51 11.74
N ARG A 75 -4.83 0.36 13.03
CA ARG A 75 -5.82 -0.08 14.04
C ARG A 75 -7.04 0.83 14.07
N ARG A 76 -6.86 2.14 14.08
CA ARG A 76 -7.97 3.10 14.04
C ARG A 76 -8.76 3.02 12.73
N ALA A 77 -8.07 2.79 11.61
CA ALA A 77 -8.72 2.59 10.33
C ALA A 77 -9.57 1.31 10.32
N THR A 78 -9.05 0.19 10.90
CA THR A 78 -9.81 -1.04 11.03
C THR A 78 -11.05 -0.86 11.92
N GLU A 79 -10.93 -0.19 13.07
CA GLU A 79 -12.06 0.12 13.96
C GLU A 79 -13.21 0.85 13.24
N ARG A 80 -12.89 1.72 12.29
CA ARG A 80 -13.89 2.41 11.45
C ARG A 80 -14.58 1.50 10.44
N LEU A 81 -13.93 0.44 10.04
CA LEU A 81 -14.40 -0.50 9.02
C LEU A 81 -15.05 -1.74 9.62
N VAL A 82 -14.84 -2.00 10.92
CA VAL A 82 -15.45 -3.12 11.63
C VAL A 82 -16.97 -3.14 11.43
N GLY A 83 -17.50 -4.32 11.07
CA GLY A 83 -18.93 -4.53 10.84
C GLY A 83 -19.48 -3.93 9.53
N ARG A 84 -18.64 -3.31 8.73
CA ARG A 84 -19.00 -2.86 7.37
C ARG A 84 -18.64 -3.94 6.38
N GLY A 85 -19.63 -4.54 5.73
CA GLY A 85 -19.41 -5.41 4.58
C GLY A 85 -18.91 -4.60 3.38
N GLY A 86 -18.20 -5.27 2.48
CA GLY A 86 -17.73 -4.67 1.23
C GLY A 86 -16.30 -5.06 0.88
N LEU A 87 -15.77 -4.46 -0.16
CA LEU A 87 -14.41 -4.65 -0.64
C LEU A 87 -13.52 -3.52 -0.13
N VAL A 88 -12.44 -3.89 0.56
CA VAL A 88 -11.43 -2.96 1.09
C VAL A 88 -10.11 -3.17 0.38
N PHE A 89 -9.62 -2.16 -0.31
CA PHE A 89 -8.26 -2.12 -0.84
C PHE A 89 -7.33 -1.49 0.20
N LEU A 90 -6.48 -2.28 0.82
CA LEU A 90 -5.51 -1.81 1.81
C LEU A 90 -4.15 -1.55 1.15
N ALA A 91 -3.88 -0.29 0.77
CA ALA A 91 -2.66 0.11 0.09
C ALA A 91 -1.58 0.57 1.07
N SER A 92 -0.44 -0.11 1.06
CA SER A 92 0.75 0.25 1.85
C SER A 92 2.00 -0.39 1.25
N ASP A 93 3.18 0.03 1.69
CA ASP A 93 4.43 -0.69 1.45
C ASP A 93 4.67 -1.82 2.46
N PHE A 94 3.87 -1.89 3.51
CA PHE A 94 3.90 -2.94 4.54
C PHE A 94 5.30 -3.17 5.15
N HIS A 95 6.05 -2.10 5.41
CA HIS A 95 7.35 -2.21 6.08
C HIS A 95 7.25 -2.45 7.60
N TRP A 96 6.04 -2.69 8.09
CA TRP A 96 5.77 -3.00 9.50
C TRP A 96 6.21 -4.41 9.90
N PRO A 97 6.42 -4.67 11.21
CA PRO A 97 6.63 -6.03 11.71
C PRO A 97 5.45 -6.96 11.40
N VAL A 98 5.74 -8.13 10.78
CA VAL A 98 4.69 -9.03 10.26
C VAL A 98 3.80 -9.60 11.36
N GLY A 99 4.37 -9.90 12.54
CA GLY A 99 3.59 -10.46 13.65
C GLY A 99 2.47 -9.53 14.13
N ALA A 100 2.77 -8.24 14.24
CA ALA A 100 1.76 -7.25 14.67
C ALA A 100 0.72 -6.94 13.58
N LEU A 101 1.07 -7.12 12.30
CA LEU A 101 0.13 -6.97 11.18
C LEU A 101 -0.91 -8.09 11.16
N GLY A 102 -0.51 -9.35 11.46
CA GLY A 102 -1.42 -10.50 11.47
C GLY A 102 -2.62 -10.31 12.39
N GLU A 103 -2.38 -9.86 13.63
CA GLU A 103 -3.45 -9.57 14.60
C GLU A 103 -4.45 -8.51 14.13
N LEU A 104 -3.99 -7.54 13.34
CA LEU A 104 -4.85 -6.49 12.79
C LEU A 104 -5.67 -6.98 11.59
N LEU A 105 -5.13 -7.89 10.78
CA LEU A 105 -5.84 -8.45 9.63
C LEU A 105 -7.07 -9.26 10.06
N GLU A 106 -7.03 -9.93 11.21
CA GLU A 106 -8.17 -10.65 11.76
C GLU A 106 -9.39 -9.74 12.05
N GLN A 107 -9.16 -8.46 12.30
CA GLN A 107 -10.21 -7.50 12.61
C GLN A 107 -11.02 -7.06 11.37
N PHE A 108 -10.52 -7.32 10.17
CA PHE A 108 -11.22 -6.98 8.92
C PHE A 108 -12.37 -7.93 8.55
N SER A 109 -12.55 -9.05 9.26
CA SER A 109 -13.75 -9.88 9.07
C SER A 109 -15.01 -9.09 9.47
N PRO A 110 -16.03 -8.91 8.64
CA PRO A 110 -16.43 -9.67 7.46
C PRO A 110 -16.12 -9.00 6.09
N ALA A 111 -15.24 -8.02 6.02
CA ALA A 111 -14.90 -7.36 4.77
C ALA A 111 -13.99 -8.25 3.90
N CYS A 112 -14.16 -8.20 2.57
CA CYS A 112 -13.19 -8.75 1.65
C CYS A 112 -12.02 -7.77 1.51
N VAL A 113 -10.83 -8.12 1.98
CA VAL A 113 -9.66 -7.26 1.92
C VAL A 113 -8.71 -7.69 0.81
N VAL A 114 -8.30 -6.73 -0.01
CA VAL A 114 -7.24 -6.89 -1.01
C VAL A 114 -6.03 -6.06 -0.56
N PRO A 115 -4.98 -6.70 -0.03
CA PRO A 115 -3.73 -6.00 0.28
C PRO A 115 -3.05 -5.55 -1.02
N LEU A 116 -2.76 -4.26 -1.13
CA LEU A 116 -2.04 -3.66 -2.24
C LEU A 116 -0.62 -3.31 -1.78
N VAL A 117 0.34 -4.14 -2.13
CA VAL A 117 1.75 -3.93 -1.77
C VAL A 117 2.38 -2.95 -2.77
N VAL A 118 2.61 -1.72 -2.31
CA VAL A 118 3.06 -0.60 -3.15
C VAL A 118 4.54 -0.34 -2.96
N TRP A 119 5.38 -0.87 -3.82
CA TRP A 119 6.82 -0.68 -3.79
C TRP A 119 7.32 0.16 -4.96
N ASP A 120 8.28 1.04 -4.67
CA ASP A 120 8.98 1.76 -5.72
C ASP A 120 9.99 0.83 -6.43
N PRO A 121 10.13 0.89 -7.76
CA PRO A 121 11.15 0.12 -8.46
C PRO A 121 12.57 0.30 -7.90
N ALA A 122 12.89 1.49 -7.39
CA ALA A 122 14.18 1.76 -6.75
C ALA A 122 14.38 1.04 -5.39
N GLU A 123 13.30 0.61 -4.74
CA GLU A 123 13.36 -0.21 -3.52
C GLU A 123 13.60 -1.68 -3.84
N ILE A 124 13.15 -2.13 -5.01
CA ILE A 124 13.23 -3.53 -5.45
C ILE A 124 14.57 -3.82 -6.09
N GLU A 125 14.99 -2.97 -7.02
CA GLU A 125 16.21 -3.20 -7.81
C GLU A 125 17.28 -2.17 -7.44
N PRO A 126 18.40 -2.64 -6.86
CA PRO A 126 19.51 -1.76 -6.54
C PRO A 126 20.17 -1.20 -7.81
N PRO A 127 20.73 0.01 -7.78
CA PRO A 127 21.42 0.61 -8.91
C PRO A 127 22.54 -0.29 -9.48
N ASP A 128 22.70 -0.28 -10.80
CA ASP A 128 23.70 -1.11 -11.49
C ASP A 128 25.16 -0.67 -11.29
N ALA A 129 25.37 0.58 -10.95
CA ALA A 129 26.69 1.17 -10.94
C ALA A 129 27.50 0.73 -9.72
N ARG A 130 28.77 0.36 -9.92
CA ARG A 130 29.82 0.34 -8.90
C ARG A 130 30.17 1.79 -8.51
N ALA A 131 29.20 2.47 -7.88
CA ALA A 131 29.28 3.88 -7.55
C ALA A 131 28.92 4.10 -6.08
N LEU A 132 29.33 5.24 -5.55
CA LEU A 132 28.85 5.73 -4.28
C LEU A 132 27.39 6.21 -4.48
N VAL A 133 26.45 5.50 -3.89
CA VAL A 133 25.02 5.81 -3.97
C VAL A 133 24.60 6.48 -2.68
N ALA A 134 24.05 7.69 -2.78
CA ALA A 134 23.42 8.36 -1.66
C ALA A 134 21.98 7.86 -1.53
N LEU A 135 21.72 7.07 -0.52
CA LEU A 135 20.38 6.64 -0.16
C LEU A 135 19.78 7.62 0.85
N ARG A 136 18.55 7.97 0.62
CA ARG A 136 17.75 8.74 1.57
C ARG A 136 16.65 7.82 2.08
N ASP A 137 16.61 7.65 3.37
CA ASP A 137 15.50 6.99 4.04
C ASP A 137 14.25 7.88 3.89
N ALA A 138 13.18 7.31 3.34
CA ALA A 138 11.96 8.06 3.05
C ALA A 138 11.20 8.43 4.33
N GLU A 139 11.36 7.66 5.41
CA GLU A 139 10.67 7.85 6.68
C GLU A 139 11.43 8.81 7.61
N THR A 140 12.73 8.61 7.76
CA THR A 140 13.55 9.39 8.70
C THR A 140 14.26 10.57 8.05
N GLY A 141 14.30 10.62 6.71
CA GLY A 141 15.08 11.59 5.94
C GLY A 141 16.59 11.39 6.07
N ALA A 142 17.04 10.38 6.82
CA ALA A 142 18.45 10.08 7.01
C ALA A 142 19.13 9.76 5.70
N ARG A 143 20.31 10.35 5.48
CA ARG A 143 21.11 10.09 4.29
C ARG A 143 22.26 9.15 4.65
N ARG A 144 22.41 8.08 3.88
CA ARG A 144 23.54 7.17 3.97
C ARG A 144 24.18 7.03 2.60
N SER A 145 25.50 7.18 2.55
CA SER A 145 26.26 6.90 1.34
C SER A 145 26.78 5.48 1.41
N LEU A 146 26.42 4.66 0.46
CA LEU A 146 26.87 3.27 0.35
C LEU A 146 27.64 3.07 -0.95
N TRP A 147 28.79 2.41 -0.84
CA TRP A 147 29.49 1.93 -2.03
C TRP A 147 28.78 0.67 -2.55
N MET A 148 28.16 0.78 -3.71
CA MET A 148 27.41 -0.31 -4.30
C MET A 148 28.35 -1.38 -4.86
N ARG A 149 28.48 -2.50 -4.12
CA ARG A 149 29.25 -3.67 -4.51
C ARG A 149 28.30 -4.78 -4.96
N ASP A 150 28.77 -5.72 -5.77
CA ASP A 150 27.96 -6.84 -6.25
C ASP A 150 27.36 -7.66 -5.09
N SER A 151 28.14 -7.90 -4.03
CA SER A 151 27.65 -8.59 -2.82
C SER A 151 26.53 -7.83 -2.09
N LEU A 152 26.56 -6.50 -2.07
CA LEU A 152 25.51 -5.69 -1.49
C LEU A 152 24.24 -5.73 -2.34
N ARG A 153 24.38 -5.70 -3.66
CA ARG A 153 23.26 -5.84 -4.60
C ARG A 153 22.58 -7.19 -4.47
N THR A 154 23.35 -8.26 -4.36
CA THR A 154 22.82 -9.62 -4.13
C THR A 154 22.01 -9.66 -2.82
N ARG A 155 22.60 -9.20 -1.71
CA ARG A 155 21.92 -9.14 -0.41
C ARG A 155 20.66 -8.28 -0.44
N TRP A 156 20.66 -7.17 -1.18
CA TRP A 156 19.48 -6.33 -1.36
C TRP A 156 18.36 -7.12 -2.01
N ARG A 157 18.61 -7.75 -3.16
CA ARG A 157 17.62 -8.57 -3.86
C ARG A 157 17.13 -9.73 -3.02
N GLU A 158 18.00 -10.40 -2.27
CA GLU A 158 17.63 -11.45 -1.34
C GLU A 158 16.72 -10.93 -0.22
N SER A 159 17.02 -9.78 0.37
CA SER A 159 16.16 -9.15 1.38
C SER A 159 14.78 -8.76 0.82
N VAL A 160 14.73 -8.21 -0.38
CA VAL A 160 13.46 -7.87 -1.06
C VAL A 160 12.65 -9.13 -1.34
N ALA A 161 13.28 -10.19 -1.86
CA ALA A 161 12.63 -11.46 -2.14
C ALA A 161 12.10 -12.12 -0.86
N ALA A 162 12.90 -12.14 0.21
CA ALA A 162 12.51 -12.66 1.50
C ALA A 162 11.30 -11.90 2.08
N ARG A 163 11.35 -10.57 2.05
CA ARG A 163 10.23 -9.74 2.53
C ARG A 163 8.96 -9.96 1.72
N ARG A 164 9.08 -10.08 0.40
CA ARG A 164 7.94 -10.37 -0.47
C ARG A 164 7.31 -11.72 -0.14
N ALA A 165 8.12 -12.74 0.04
CA ALA A 165 7.67 -14.08 0.43
C ALA A 165 6.98 -14.08 1.79
N GLU A 166 7.53 -13.38 2.78
CA GLU A 166 6.99 -13.23 4.12
C GLU A 166 5.60 -12.56 4.10
N LEU A 167 5.44 -11.43 3.39
CA LEU A 167 4.15 -10.76 3.24
C LEU A 167 3.13 -11.63 2.50
N THR A 168 3.56 -12.31 1.43
CA THR A 168 2.68 -13.20 0.66
C THR A 168 2.19 -14.35 1.54
N ALA A 169 3.07 -14.96 2.33
CA ALA A 169 2.70 -16.03 3.24
C ALA A 169 1.71 -15.55 4.31
N LEU A 170 1.97 -14.39 4.92
CA LEU A 170 1.08 -13.79 5.91
C LEU A 170 -0.32 -13.55 5.34
N PHE A 171 -0.42 -12.84 4.22
CA PHE A 171 -1.71 -12.49 3.63
C PHE A 171 -2.47 -13.73 3.17
N ASN A 172 -1.79 -14.70 2.54
CA ASN A 172 -2.41 -15.96 2.13
C ASN A 172 -2.94 -16.77 3.33
N ALA A 173 -2.24 -16.76 4.46
CA ALA A 173 -2.70 -17.43 5.68
C ALA A 173 -4.01 -16.83 6.22
N HIS A 174 -4.31 -15.56 5.90
CA HIS A 174 -5.56 -14.88 6.23
C HIS A 174 -6.60 -14.91 5.09
N GLY A 175 -6.36 -15.66 4.00
CA GLY A 175 -7.24 -15.69 2.85
C GLY A 175 -7.30 -14.37 2.05
N MET A 176 -6.27 -13.56 2.14
CA MET A 176 -6.15 -12.22 1.54
C MET A 176 -4.94 -12.19 0.59
N PRO A 177 -4.96 -12.85 -0.57
CA PRO A 177 -3.81 -12.85 -1.48
C PRO A 177 -3.42 -11.42 -1.87
N PRO A 178 -2.12 -11.03 -1.77
CA PRO A 178 -1.72 -9.66 -2.02
C PRO A 178 -1.58 -9.36 -3.51
N PHE A 179 -1.97 -8.15 -3.91
CA PHE A 179 -1.70 -7.61 -5.23
C PHE A 179 -0.50 -6.64 -5.16
N HIS A 180 0.50 -6.83 -6.02
CA HIS A 180 1.71 -6.03 -6.04
C HIS A 180 1.63 -4.89 -7.07
N LEU A 181 1.72 -3.65 -6.60
CA LEU A 181 1.78 -2.44 -7.43
C LEU A 181 3.23 -1.96 -7.55
N GLN A 182 3.78 -1.99 -8.75
CA GLN A 182 5.15 -1.60 -9.04
C GLN A 182 5.21 -0.63 -10.23
N GLY A 183 5.78 0.53 -10.02
CA GLY A 183 6.00 1.52 -11.07
C GLY A 183 4.72 2.20 -11.56
N ARG A 184 3.83 1.51 -12.23
CA ARG A 184 2.56 2.05 -12.74
C ARG A 184 1.40 1.08 -12.49
N PHE A 185 0.19 1.61 -12.45
CA PHE A 185 -1.02 0.81 -12.37
C PHE A 185 -1.33 0.11 -13.71
N ASP A 186 -1.65 -1.17 -13.65
CA ASP A 186 -2.11 -1.99 -14.76
C ASP A 186 -3.49 -2.58 -14.44
N ALA A 187 -4.51 -2.08 -15.12
CA ALA A 187 -5.90 -2.50 -14.91
C ALA A 187 -6.15 -3.96 -15.36
N GLU A 188 -5.43 -4.44 -16.38
CA GLU A 188 -5.57 -5.82 -16.85
C GLU A 188 -4.96 -6.80 -15.83
N ALA A 189 -3.83 -6.44 -15.21
CA ALA A 189 -3.24 -7.23 -14.15
C ALA A 189 -4.18 -7.34 -12.94
N LEU A 190 -4.85 -6.25 -12.56
CA LEU A 190 -5.83 -6.28 -11.49
C LEU A 190 -7.06 -7.14 -11.86
N THR A 191 -7.51 -7.08 -13.11
CA THR A 191 -8.61 -7.94 -13.59
C THR A 191 -8.22 -9.42 -13.50
N ARG A 192 -7.03 -9.79 -13.97
CA ARG A 192 -6.52 -11.17 -13.85
C ARG A 192 -6.45 -11.62 -12.39
N TYR A 193 -5.93 -10.77 -11.51
CA TYR A 193 -5.88 -11.06 -10.07
C TYR A 193 -7.26 -11.46 -9.54
N PHE A 194 -8.34 -10.73 -9.85
CA PHE A 194 -9.67 -11.09 -9.39
C PHE A 194 -10.21 -12.37 -10.02
N LEU A 195 -9.91 -12.64 -11.29
CA LEU A 195 -10.32 -13.89 -11.93
C LEU A 195 -9.63 -15.12 -11.32
N GLU A 196 -8.37 -14.98 -10.91
CA GLU A 196 -7.58 -16.04 -10.30
C GLU A 196 -7.93 -16.27 -8.81
N THR A 197 -8.32 -15.22 -8.10
CA THR A 197 -8.66 -15.30 -6.68
C THR A 197 -10.12 -15.66 -6.41
N ALA A 198 -11.01 -15.49 -7.37
CA ALA A 198 -12.43 -15.85 -7.27
C ALA A 198 -12.75 -17.30 -7.73
N ALA A 199 -11.74 -18.02 -8.23
CA ALA A 199 -11.86 -19.43 -8.66
C ALA A 199 -11.52 -20.39 -7.52
#